data_8d54d4441ba688f6c3c41479835bb88b
#
_entry.id   8d54d4441ba688f6c3c41479835bb88b
#
_cell.length_a   1.000
_cell.length_b   1.000
_cell.length_c   1.000
_cell.angle_alpha   90.00
_cell.angle_beta   90.00
_cell.angle_gamma   90.00
#
_symmetry.space_group_name_H-M   'P 1'
#
loop_
_entity.id
_entity.type
_entity.pdbx_description
1 polymer ?
#
loop_
_entity_poly.entity_id
_entity_poly.type
_entity_poly.pdbx_seq_one_letter_code
_entity_poly.pdbx_strand_id
1 'polypeptide(L)'
;MKKLHPTVAAERNYPVEKEKFVPVSQYFGEDTFQHRVMKEKLPKSTYKKFLEAMNEDKTLNEDTANVVAEAMKQWALEKGATHFAHWFQPMTGITAEKHDAFADPAGPDMAIERFSGKQLVQGEPDASSFPSGGIRATFEARGYTAWDMSSPAFIKRNGISTTLCIPTVFISYTGDALDKKTPHLRSIRALNKSATAMLKLLGAKSVKRVYPNLGPEQEYFLIDMDYYCKRQDLVLGGRTVIGAPPPKGQELEDQYFGSIRERISSYMHDVEEELFKLGIPAKTRHNEVAPSQYEIAPVYEEANIAVDHNQLIMETLRHVAKKHHLAALLHEKPFARINGSGKHVNWSLADDKGNNLLNPGTTPEDNIQFLVFLIATVRAVYKHADILRASIASYANDLRLGMGEAPPAIMSVFLGEKLTQILEDIEKGNIAGATNAEIIDLGISSLPHVSKDNTDRNRTSPFAFTGNKFEFRAVGSSQNIA
;
A
#
# COMPACT_ATOMS: atom_id res chain seq x y z
N MET A 1 12.38 32.43 -24.89
CA MET A 1 12.66 31.38 -23.87
C MET A 1 14.13 31.43 -23.49
N LYS A 2 14.46 31.88 -22.28
CA LYS A 2 15.84 31.79 -21.77
C LYS A 2 16.18 30.31 -21.57
N LYS A 3 17.23 29.83 -22.25
CA LYS A 3 17.77 28.48 -21.98
C LYS A 3 18.28 28.47 -20.55
N LEU A 4 17.60 27.78 -19.67
CA LEU A 4 18.10 27.52 -18.31
C LEU A 4 19.35 26.66 -18.43
N HIS A 5 20.46 27.21 -17.92
CA HIS A 5 21.72 26.47 -17.84
C HIS A 5 21.57 25.35 -16.83
N PRO A 6 22.13 24.14 -17.04
CA PRO A 6 22.01 23.01 -16.09
C PRO A 6 22.42 23.33 -14.64
N THR A 7 23.37 24.22 -14.47
CA THR A 7 23.80 24.73 -13.15
C THR A 7 22.72 25.52 -12.40
N VAL A 8 21.82 26.21 -13.10
CA VAL A 8 20.74 27.00 -12.46
C VAL A 8 19.70 26.11 -11.79
N ALA A 9 19.50 24.88 -12.27
CA ALA A 9 18.61 23.90 -11.61
C ALA A 9 19.23 23.36 -10.31
N ALA A 10 20.54 23.37 -10.19
CA ALA A 10 21.27 22.96 -8.97
C ALA A 10 21.33 24.05 -7.89
N GLU A 11 21.15 25.31 -8.28
CA GLU A 11 21.25 26.48 -7.38
C GLU A 11 19.89 26.98 -6.84
N ARG A 12 18.78 26.27 -7.15
CA ARG A 12 17.49 26.65 -6.61
C ARG A 12 17.49 26.49 -5.09
N ASN A 13 17.25 27.59 -4.39
CA ASN A 13 16.97 27.56 -2.96
C ASN A 13 15.71 26.76 -2.71
N TYR A 14 15.88 25.59 -2.14
CA TYR A 14 14.78 24.80 -1.59
C TYR A 14 14.42 25.39 -0.24
N PRO A 15 13.13 25.42 0.13
CA PRO A 15 12.74 25.90 1.44
C PRO A 15 13.38 24.99 2.50
N VAL A 16 14.44 25.46 3.10
CA VAL A 16 15.06 24.87 4.29
C VAL A 16 14.66 25.75 5.48
N GLU A 17 13.37 26.01 5.63
CA GLU A 17 12.89 26.53 6.92
C GLU A 17 12.89 25.32 7.87
N LYS A 18 13.82 25.36 8.81
CA LYS A 18 13.80 24.45 9.95
C LYS A 18 12.60 24.84 10.82
N GLU A 19 11.46 24.25 10.56
CA GLU A 19 10.42 24.18 11.56
C GLU A 19 11.01 23.58 12.84
N LYS A 20 10.48 23.99 13.99
CA LYS A 20 10.90 23.44 15.27
C LYS A 20 10.75 21.92 15.22
N PHE A 21 11.84 21.18 15.45
CA PHE A 21 11.80 19.72 15.47
C PHE A 21 10.72 19.22 16.42
N VAL A 22 9.81 18.41 15.90
CA VAL A 22 8.77 17.71 16.66
C VAL A 22 8.95 16.21 16.43
N PRO A 23 9.13 15.41 17.48
CA PRO A 23 9.20 13.96 17.34
C PRO A 23 7.96 13.37 16.66
N VAL A 24 8.14 12.42 15.74
CA VAL A 24 7.05 11.76 15.01
C VAL A 24 5.97 11.20 15.95
N SER A 25 6.36 10.67 17.10
CA SER A 25 5.44 10.13 18.10
C SER A 25 4.40 11.14 18.64
N GLN A 26 4.63 12.44 18.46
CA GLN A 26 3.70 13.49 18.91
C GLN A 26 2.59 13.78 17.88
N TYR A 27 2.87 13.61 16.59
CA TYR A 27 1.92 13.92 15.51
C TYR A 27 1.50 12.72 14.65
N PHE A 28 2.06 11.53 14.87
CA PHE A 28 1.70 10.32 14.11
C PHE A 28 0.19 10.05 14.18
N GLY A 29 -0.46 9.98 13.02
CA GLY A 29 -1.91 9.76 12.90
C GLY A 29 -2.76 10.94 13.37
N GLU A 30 -2.21 12.16 13.44
CA GLU A 30 -3.00 13.33 13.90
C GLU A 30 -4.13 13.72 12.93
N ASP A 31 -3.99 13.35 11.66
CA ASP A 31 -4.98 13.59 10.61
C ASP A 31 -5.84 12.35 10.30
N THR A 32 -5.93 11.40 11.24
CA THR A 32 -6.77 10.21 11.14
C THR A 32 -7.76 10.11 12.30
N PHE A 33 -9.01 9.75 11.98
CA PHE A 33 -10.04 9.47 12.98
C PHE A 33 -9.91 8.03 13.47
N GLN A 34 -8.89 7.80 14.32
CA GLN A 34 -8.56 6.50 14.90
C GLN A 34 -8.80 6.43 16.40
N HIS A 35 -8.39 5.32 17.02
CA HIS A 35 -8.62 5.01 18.43
C HIS A 35 -8.30 6.15 19.40
N ARG A 36 -7.22 6.93 19.16
CA ARG A 36 -6.86 8.08 20.01
C ARG A 36 -7.96 9.15 19.96
N VAL A 37 -8.32 9.60 18.76
CA VAL A 37 -9.35 10.62 18.51
C VAL A 37 -10.73 10.10 18.91
N MET A 38 -11.04 8.85 18.56
CA MET A 38 -12.32 8.24 18.92
C MET A 38 -12.52 8.16 20.44
N LYS A 39 -11.49 7.82 21.22
CA LYS A 39 -11.57 7.80 22.68
C LYS A 39 -11.79 9.16 23.30
N GLU A 40 -11.24 10.20 22.66
CA GLU A 40 -11.39 11.59 23.09
C GLU A 40 -12.77 12.15 22.75
N LYS A 41 -13.25 11.89 21.53
CA LYS A 41 -14.44 12.53 20.97
C LYS A 41 -15.74 11.73 21.15
N LEU A 42 -15.65 10.42 21.34
CA LEU A 42 -16.84 9.57 21.49
C LEU A 42 -17.18 9.27 22.98
N PRO A 43 -18.46 9.19 23.33
CA PRO A 43 -18.89 8.60 24.59
C PRO A 43 -18.33 7.16 24.70
N LYS A 44 -17.88 6.77 25.91
CA LYS A 44 -17.28 5.45 26.16
C LYS A 44 -18.15 4.28 25.67
N SER A 45 -19.48 4.39 25.85
CA SER A 45 -20.45 3.37 25.40
C SER A 45 -20.50 3.27 23.87
N THR A 46 -20.46 4.41 23.15
CA THR A 46 -20.45 4.45 21.68
C THR A 46 -19.17 3.88 21.13
N TYR A 47 -18.02 4.26 21.70
CA TYR A 47 -16.72 3.71 21.31
C TYR A 47 -16.68 2.19 21.47
N LYS A 48 -17.21 1.66 22.57
CA LYS A 48 -17.29 0.21 22.80
C LYS A 48 -18.14 -0.48 21.75
N LYS A 49 -19.35 0.04 21.47
CA LYS A 49 -20.25 -0.50 20.43
C LYS A 49 -19.61 -0.46 19.05
N PHE A 50 -18.88 0.61 18.73
CA PHE A 50 -18.13 0.73 17.46
C PHE A 50 -17.08 -0.40 17.35
N LEU A 51 -16.28 -0.61 18.38
CA LEU A 51 -15.27 -1.67 18.38
C LEU A 51 -15.89 -3.08 18.30
N GLU A 52 -16.99 -3.31 19.00
CA GLU A 52 -17.73 -4.58 18.93
C GLU A 52 -18.24 -4.83 17.50
N ALA A 53 -18.85 -3.82 16.86
CA ALA A 53 -19.34 -3.93 15.49
C ALA A 53 -18.19 -4.22 14.51
N MET A 54 -17.08 -3.50 14.62
CA MET A 54 -15.91 -3.68 13.76
C MET A 54 -15.28 -5.09 13.94
N ASN A 55 -15.11 -5.55 15.17
CA ASN A 55 -14.48 -6.85 15.46
C ASN A 55 -15.38 -8.05 15.13
N GLU A 56 -16.69 -7.87 15.17
CA GLU A 56 -17.67 -8.94 14.93
C GLU A 56 -18.24 -8.91 13.49
N ASP A 57 -17.70 -8.03 12.62
CA ASP A 57 -18.16 -7.86 11.24
C ASP A 57 -19.68 -7.54 11.16
N LYS A 58 -20.14 -6.64 12.04
CA LYS A 58 -21.54 -6.22 12.16
C LYS A 58 -21.72 -4.76 11.72
N THR A 59 -22.91 -4.45 11.25
CA THR A 59 -23.30 -3.07 10.95
C THR A 59 -23.56 -2.27 12.22
N LEU A 60 -23.28 -0.97 12.19
CA LEU A 60 -23.68 -0.05 13.26
C LEU A 60 -25.20 0.21 13.18
N ASN A 61 -25.84 0.33 14.33
CA ASN A 61 -27.19 0.87 14.37
C ASN A 61 -27.17 2.39 14.10
N GLU A 62 -28.30 2.93 13.67
CA GLU A 62 -28.46 4.33 13.27
C GLU A 62 -28.05 5.31 14.36
N ASP A 63 -28.47 5.07 15.61
CA ASP A 63 -28.15 5.96 16.75
C ASP A 63 -26.64 6.03 16.98
N THR A 64 -25.94 4.89 16.95
CA THR A 64 -24.49 4.83 17.10
C THR A 64 -23.81 5.53 15.93
N ALA A 65 -24.27 5.29 14.69
CA ALA A 65 -23.75 5.93 13.49
C ALA A 65 -23.90 7.46 13.54
N ASN A 66 -25.02 7.98 14.01
CA ASN A 66 -25.25 9.42 14.17
C ASN A 66 -24.28 10.06 15.19
N VAL A 67 -24.02 9.40 16.32
CA VAL A 67 -23.05 9.89 17.32
C VAL A 67 -21.62 9.88 16.77
N VAL A 68 -21.25 8.83 16.01
CA VAL A 68 -19.93 8.77 15.37
C VAL A 68 -19.78 9.83 14.29
N ALA A 69 -20.82 10.04 13.44
CA ALA A 69 -20.82 11.05 12.39
C ALA A 69 -20.66 12.47 12.97
N GLU A 70 -21.40 12.80 14.02
CA GLU A 70 -21.28 14.10 14.70
C GLU A 70 -19.89 14.34 15.24
N ALA A 71 -19.32 13.36 15.95
CA ALA A 71 -17.96 13.46 16.49
C ALA A 71 -16.89 13.58 15.37
N MET A 72 -17.07 12.85 14.28
CA MET A 72 -16.19 12.90 13.11
C MET A 72 -16.26 14.26 12.41
N LYS A 73 -17.47 14.82 12.24
CA LYS A 73 -17.68 16.17 11.69
C LYS A 73 -16.99 17.22 12.56
N GLN A 74 -17.22 17.21 13.88
CA GLN A 74 -16.61 18.19 14.78
C GLN A 74 -15.07 18.14 14.71
N TRP A 75 -14.50 16.93 14.72
CA TRP A 75 -13.08 16.76 14.55
C TRP A 75 -12.58 17.27 13.20
N ALA A 76 -13.31 16.99 12.12
CA ALA A 76 -12.94 17.47 10.78
C ALA A 76 -13.00 18.99 10.66
N LEU A 77 -14.00 19.63 11.25
CA LEU A 77 -14.12 21.11 11.31
C LEU A 77 -12.96 21.73 12.12
N GLU A 78 -12.56 21.12 13.24
CA GLU A 78 -11.38 21.54 14.01
C GLU A 78 -10.08 21.44 13.19
N LYS A 79 -10.01 20.49 12.24
CA LYS A 79 -8.91 20.35 11.27
C LYS A 79 -9.03 21.26 10.05
N GLY A 80 -10.09 22.07 9.96
CA GLY A 80 -10.34 23.02 8.88
C GLY A 80 -11.02 22.41 7.65
N ALA A 81 -11.61 21.21 7.77
CA ALA A 81 -12.34 20.60 6.67
C ALA A 81 -13.69 21.31 6.49
N THR A 82 -14.03 21.61 5.25
CA THR A 82 -15.32 22.21 4.84
C THR A 82 -16.22 21.20 4.13
N HIS A 83 -15.64 20.10 3.67
CA HIS A 83 -16.30 19.05 2.92
C HIS A 83 -15.98 17.69 3.49
N PHE A 84 -16.84 16.72 3.20
CA PHE A 84 -16.56 15.30 3.35
C PHE A 84 -16.66 14.60 1.99
N ALA A 85 -16.01 13.44 1.87
CA ALA A 85 -16.05 12.63 0.67
C ALA A 85 -16.06 11.14 1.02
N HIS A 86 -16.87 10.36 0.34
CA HIS A 86 -16.71 8.92 0.30
C HIS A 86 -15.54 8.61 -0.63
N TRP A 87 -14.43 8.20 -0.01
CA TRP A 87 -13.17 7.90 -0.69
C TRP A 87 -13.10 6.40 -1.00
N PHE A 88 -12.82 6.04 -2.25
CA PHE A 88 -12.74 4.65 -2.67
C PHE A 88 -11.67 4.44 -3.74
N GLN A 89 -11.34 3.18 -4.02
CA GLN A 89 -10.34 2.76 -5.01
C GLN A 89 -11.06 2.29 -6.28
N PRO A 90 -11.15 3.12 -7.33
CA PRO A 90 -11.88 2.80 -8.54
C PRO A 90 -11.19 1.69 -9.35
N MET A 91 -11.89 1.10 -10.31
CA MET A 91 -11.33 0.12 -11.24
C MET A 91 -10.15 0.69 -12.03
N THR A 92 -10.17 1.99 -12.33
CA THR A 92 -9.10 2.72 -13.01
C THR A 92 -8.66 3.93 -12.18
N GLY A 93 -7.40 4.34 -12.31
CA GLY A 93 -6.81 5.41 -11.51
C GLY A 93 -6.37 4.97 -10.11
N ILE A 94 -6.03 5.94 -9.27
CA ILE A 94 -5.52 5.69 -7.91
C ILE A 94 -6.67 5.69 -6.92
N THR A 95 -7.35 6.83 -6.79
CA THR A 95 -8.48 7.03 -5.88
C THR A 95 -9.59 7.81 -6.54
N ALA A 96 -10.80 7.73 -6.00
CA ALA A 96 -11.94 8.51 -6.43
C ALA A 96 -12.71 9.03 -5.21
N GLU A 97 -13.29 10.22 -5.35
CA GLU A 97 -14.01 10.90 -4.29
C GLU A 97 -15.05 11.86 -4.87
N LYS A 98 -16.22 11.97 -4.21
CA LYS A 98 -17.22 12.98 -4.48
C LYS A 98 -17.34 13.84 -3.23
N HIS A 99 -17.09 15.14 -3.35
CA HIS A 99 -17.08 16.08 -2.24
C HIS A 99 -18.47 16.67 -2.03
N ASP A 100 -19.00 16.52 -0.83
CA ASP A 100 -20.19 17.19 -0.36
C ASP A 100 -19.84 18.17 0.76
N ALA A 101 -20.40 19.38 0.73
CA ALA A 101 -20.16 20.35 1.79
C ALA A 101 -20.86 19.92 3.10
N PHE A 102 -20.26 20.23 4.25
CA PHE A 102 -20.97 20.12 5.52
C PHE A 102 -22.09 21.15 5.65
N ALA A 103 -21.97 22.26 4.94
CA ALA A 103 -22.91 23.38 5.02
C ALA A 103 -24.24 23.05 4.33
N ASP A 104 -25.31 23.03 5.13
CA ASP A 104 -26.70 22.91 4.68
C ASP A 104 -27.44 24.24 4.92
N PRO A 105 -28.34 24.70 4.00
CA PRO A 105 -29.18 25.85 4.23
C PRO A 105 -30.08 25.66 5.47
N ALA A 106 -30.10 26.64 6.34
CA ALA A 106 -30.97 26.67 7.53
C ALA A 106 -32.03 27.80 7.48
N GLY A 107 -32.09 28.51 6.35
CA GLY A 107 -32.96 29.65 6.09
C GLY A 107 -32.38 30.48 4.95
N PRO A 108 -33.03 31.63 4.61
CA PRO A 108 -32.58 32.46 3.49
C PRO A 108 -31.15 32.98 3.61
N ASP A 109 -30.69 33.26 4.84
CA ASP A 109 -29.39 33.88 5.12
C ASP A 109 -28.57 33.07 6.12
N MET A 110 -28.91 31.78 6.36
CA MET A 110 -28.29 30.96 7.36
C MET A 110 -27.91 29.59 6.79
N ALA A 111 -26.76 29.08 7.24
CA ALA A 111 -26.30 27.72 7.01
C ALA A 111 -25.90 27.08 8.32
N ILE A 112 -25.98 25.79 8.38
CA ILE A 112 -25.48 24.98 9.51
C ILE A 112 -24.67 23.81 8.98
N GLU A 113 -23.67 23.40 9.73
CA GLU A 113 -22.88 22.22 9.39
C GLU A 113 -23.60 20.95 9.82
N ARG A 114 -23.94 20.09 8.85
CA ARG A 114 -24.59 18.79 9.05
C ARG A 114 -23.77 17.65 8.51
N PHE A 115 -23.78 16.56 9.26
CA PHE A 115 -23.27 15.26 8.80
C PHE A 115 -23.96 14.18 9.61
N SER A 116 -24.82 13.40 8.99
CA SER A 116 -25.62 12.37 9.64
C SER A 116 -24.98 10.99 9.57
N GLY A 117 -25.40 10.08 10.43
CA GLY A 117 -25.00 8.68 10.36
C GLY A 117 -25.36 8.03 9.03
N LYS A 118 -26.48 8.42 8.41
CA LYS A 118 -26.85 7.97 7.06
C LYS A 118 -25.82 8.41 6.02
N GLN A 119 -25.38 9.67 6.04
CA GLN A 119 -24.36 10.19 5.14
C GLN A 119 -22.97 9.57 5.42
N LEU A 120 -22.68 9.18 6.66
CA LEU A 120 -21.44 8.46 7.01
C LEU A 120 -21.45 7.03 6.43
N VAL A 121 -22.53 6.29 6.65
CA VAL A 121 -22.60 4.86 6.38
C VAL A 121 -22.78 4.56 4.90
N GLN A 122 -23.53 5.39 4.18
CA GLN A 122 -23.94 5.13 2.80
C GLN A 122 -24.01 6.42 1.98
N GLY A 123 -23.58 6.32 0.71
CA GLY A 123 -23.79 7.32 -0.32
C GLY A 123 -24.42 6.71 -1.56
N GLU A 124 -25.05 7.56 -2.37
CA GLU A 124 -25.67 7.15 -3.64
C GLU A 124 -25.10 8.00 -4.80
N PRO A 125 -23.80 7.84 -5.15
CA PRO A 125 -23.23 8.59 -6.27
C PRO A 125 -23.81 8.10 -7.61
N ASP A 126 -23.86 9.01 -8.59
CA ASP A 126 -24.18 8.63 -9.95
C ASP A 126 -23.09 7.70 -10.51
N ALA A 127 -23.51 6.52 -10.91
CA ALA A 127 -22.65 5.51 -11.47
C ALA A 127 -22.69 5.46 -13.01
N SER A 128 -23.52 6.27 -13.69
CA SER A 128 -23.70 6.24 -15.15
C SER A 128 -22.42 6.58 -15.90
N SER A 129 -21.58 7.47 -15.36
CA SER A 129 -20.30 7.89 -15.93
C SER A 129 -19.11 7.10 -15.41
N PHE A 130 -19.33 6.08 -14.57
CA PHE A 130 -18.24 5.28 -13.99
C PHE A 130 -17.59 4.41 -15.08
N PRO A 131 -16.25 4.45 -15.24
CA PRO A 131 -15.58 3.65 -16.25
C PRO A 131 -15.63 2.16 -15.91
N SER A 132 -16.51 1.43 -16.58
CA SER A 132 -16.73 -0.02 -16.42
C SER A 132 -16.13 -0.85 -17.56
N GLY A 133 -15.02 -0.39 -18.16
CA GLY A 133 -14.40 -1.09 -19.28
C GLY A 133 -15.21 -1.08 -20.58
N GLY A 134 -16.17 -0.18 -20.74
CA GLY A 134 -16.92 0.03 -21.96
C GLY A 134 -18.13 -0.89 -22.22
N ILE A 135 -18.47 -1.76 -21.26
CA ILE A 135 -19.58 -2.73 -21.42
C ILE A 135 -20.79 -2.37 -20.53
N ARG A 136 -20.86 -1.14 -20.08
CA ARG A 136 -21.89 -0.79 -19.13
C ARG A 136 -23.18 -0.33 -19.80
N ALA A 137 -24.30 -0.90 -19.36
CA ALA A 137 -25.62 -0.43 -19.76
C ALA A 137 -25.97 0.89 -19.05
N THR A 138 -26.40 1.89 -19.81
CA THR A 138 -26.70 3.25 -19.32
C THR A 138 -27.88 3.34 -18.35
N PHE A 139 -28.70 2.28 -18.20
CA PHE A 139 -29.79 2.23 -17.24
C PHE A 139 -29.34 1.92 -15.80
N GLU A 140 -28.09 1.47 -15.60
CA GLU A 140 -27.49 1.29 -14.27
C GLU A 140 -26.88 2.60 -13.76
N ALA A 141 -27.67 3.65 -13.69
CA ALA A 141 -27.16 4.97 -13.33
C ALA A 141 -26.85 5.12 -11.84
N ARG A 142 -27.32 4.22 -10.97
CA ARG A 142 -27.08 4.28 -9.53
C ARG A 142 -25.99 3.32 -9.09
N GLY A 143 -25.14 3.82 -8.17
CA GLY A 143 -24.24 3.00 -7.37
C GLY A 143 -24.37 3.40 -5.91
N TYR A 144 -23.81 2.57 -5.06
CA TYR A 144 -23.79 2.80 -3.62
C TYR A 144 -22.36 2.75 -3.11
N THR A 145 -22.02 3.74 -2.28
CA THR A 145 -20.84 3.64 -1.43
C THR A 145 -21.26 3.17 -0.05
N ALA A 146 -20.46 2.32 0.56
CA ALA A 146 -20.67 1.85 1.92
C ALA A 146 -19.38 2.00 2.73
N TRP A 147 -19.51 2.57 3.92
CA TRP A 147 -18.40 2.83 4.81
C TRP A 147 -17.68 1.54 5.22
N ASP A 148 -16.36 1.52 5.08
CA ASP A 148 -15.50 0.50 5.64
C ASP A 148 -14.97 0.95 7.01
N MET A 149 -15.61 0.49 8.07
CA MET A 149 -15.24 0.81 9.45
C MET A 149 -13.85 0.28 9.86
N SER A 150 -13.30 -0.68 9.12
CA SER A 150 -11.99 -1.27 9.42
C SER A 150 -10.82 -0.44 8.88
N SER A 151 -11.13 0.62 8.12
CA SER A 151 -10.15 1.59 7.64
C SER A 151 -10.45 2.98 8.20
N PRO A 152 -9.44 3.70 8.74
CA PRO A 152 -9.68 4.99 9.39
C PRO A 152 -10.07 6.07 8.38
N ALA A 153 -11.05 6.92 8.74
CA ALA A 153 -11.27 8.17 8.03
C ALA A 153 -10.10 9.14 8.30
N PHE A 154 -9.81 9.99 7.32
CA PHE A 154 -8.64 10.85 7.36
C PHE A 154 -8.89 12.23 6.76
N ILE A 155 -8.04 13.18 7.10
CA ILE A 155 -8.04 14.53 6.53
C ILE A 155 -7.12 14.59 5.33
N LYS A 156 -7.65 14.95 4.17
CA LYS A 156 -6.88 15.21 2.94
C LYS A 156 -6.77 16.71 2.70
N ARG A 157 -5.53 17.18 2.52
CA ARG A 157 -5.23 18.57 2.16
C ARG A 157 -4.78 18.65 0.72
N ASN A 158 -5.47 19.43 -0.09
CA ASN A 158 -5.14 19.66 -1.48
C ASN A 158 -5.15 21.16 -1.79
N GLY A 159 -3.97 21.78 -1.80
CA GLY A 159 -3.83 23.23 -1.85
C GLY A 159 -4.46 23.89 -0.61
N ILE A 160 -5.47 24.75 -0.83
CA ILE A 160 -6.22 25.43 0.24
C ILE A 160 -7.45 24.62 0.69
N SER A 161 -7.78 23.52 0.00
CA SER A 161 -8.96 22.70 0.31
C SER A 161 -8.60 21.63 1.33
N THR A 162 -9.45 21.47 2.33
CA THR A 162 -9.36 20.42 3.34
C THR A 162 -10.65 19.63 3.35
N THR A 163 -10.55 18.30 3.25
CA THR A 163 -11.68 17.38 3.11
C THR A 163 -11.55 16.23 4.09
N LEU A 164 -12.64 15.86 4.74
CA LEU A 164 -12.76 14.60 5.46
C LEU A 164 -12.99 13.48 4.45
N CYS A 165 -12.04 12.57 4.31
CA CYS A 165 -12.16 11.38 3.47
C CYS A 165 -12.57 10.17 4.31
N ILE A 166 -13.62 9.49 3.87
CA ILE A 166 -14.19 8.32 4.53
C ILE A 166 -13.95 7.11 3.62
N PRO A 167 -13.12 6.14 4.02
CA PRO A 167 -12.87 4.94 3.21
C PRO A 167 -14.16 4.15 3.00
N THR A 168 -14.47 3.85 1.76
CA THR A 168 -15.71 3.15 1.35
C THR A 168 -15.41 2.10 0.29
N VAL A 169 -16.35 1.19 0.14
CA VAL A 169 -16.51 0.36 -1.05
C VAL A 169 -17.50 1.00 -2.00
N PHE A 170 -17.45 0.65 -3.29
CA PHE A 170 -18.39 1.13 -4.29
C PHE A 170 -18.99 -0.04 -5.07
N ILE A 171 -20.29 -0.15 -5.04
CA ILE A 171 -21.06 -1.23 -5.66
C ILE A 171 -22.14 -0.69 -6.58
N SER A 172 -22.51 -1.46 -7.59
CA SER A 172 -23.63 -1.16 -8.49
C SER A 172 -24.98 -1.32 -7.79
N TYR A 173 -26.05 -0.88 -8.46
CA TYR A 173 -27.42 -1.14 -8.03
C TYR A 173 -27.75 -2.63 -7.85
N THR A 174 -27.13 -3.48 -8.65
CA THR A 174 -27.26 -4.95 -8.59
C THR A 174 -26.32 -5.62 -7.56
N GLY A 175 -25.46 -4.83 -6.90
CA GLY A 175 -24.51 -5.33 -5.88
C GLY A 175 -23.17 -5.80 -6.45
N ASP A 176 -22.92 -5.57 -7.74
CA ASP A 176 -21.63 -5.89 -8.35
C ASP A 176 -20.55 -4.90 -7.88
N ALA A 177 -19.32 -5.38 -7.71
CA ALA A 177 -18.21 -4.53 -7.34
C ALA A 177 -17.85 -3.57 -8.47
N LEU A 178 -17.81 -2.27 -8.19
CA LEU A 178 -17.36 -1.20 -9.09
C LEU A 178 -16.01 -0.61 -8.63
N ASP A 179 -15.40 -1.21 -7.63
CA ASP A 179 -14.11 -0.83 -7.05
C ASP A 179 -13.21 -2.07 -6.88
N LYS A 180 -12.00 -1.84 -6.41
CA LYS A 180 -11.03 -2.90 -6.10
C LYS A 180 -11.16 -3.42 -4.67
N LYS A 181 -11.65 -2.58 -3.76
CA LYS A 181 -11.71 -2.91 -2.33
C LYS A 181 -12.80 -3.93 -1.99
N THR A 182 -13.94 -3.90 -2.66
CA THR A 182 -15.03 -4.88 -2.45
C THR A 182 -14.56 -6.33 -2.64
N PRO A 183 -13.94 -6.74 -3.77
CA PRO A 183 -13.41 -8.09 -3.91
C PRO A 183 -12.28 -8.39 -2.93
N HIS A 184 -11.45 -7.40 -2.59
CA HIS A 184 -10.39 -7.54 -1.61
C HIS A 184 -10.93 -7.91 -0.21
N LEU A 185 -11.91 -7.17 0.31
CA LEU A 185 -12.55 -7.47 1.60
C LEU A 185 -13.25 -8.83 1.60
N ARG A 186 -13.90 -9.19 0.48
CA ARG A 186 -14.51 -10.52 0.32
C ARG A 186 -13.46 -11.63 0.38
N SER A 187 -12.27 -11.42 -0.21
CA SER A 187 -11.16 -12.39 -0.17
C SER A 187 -10.58 -12.54 1.24
N ILE A 188 -10.39 -11.45 1.96
CA ILE A 188 -9.94 -11.48 3.37
C ILE A 188 -10.91 -12.27 4.23
N ARG A 189 -12.21 -12.07 4.06
CA ARG A 189 -13.25 -12.81 4.79
C ARG A 189 -13.24 -14.31 4.47
N ALA A 190 -13.10 -14.67 3.20
CA ALA A 190 -13.00 -16.06 2.78
C ALA A 190 -11.75 -16.76 3.35
N LEU A 191 -10.61 -16.05 3.29
CA LEU A 191 -9.34 -16.50 3.87
C LEU A 191 -9.46 -16.71 5.38
N ASN A 192 -9.99 -15.72 6.11
CA ASN A 192 -10.22 -15.80 7.55
C ASN A 192 -11.00 -17.06 7.93
N LYS A 193 -12.13 -17.31 7.26
CA LYS A 193 -12.98 -18.48 7.51
C LYS A 193 -12.20 -19.79 7.36
N SER A 194 -11.47 -19.95 6.26
CA SER A 194 -10.74 -21.19 5.94
C SER A 194 -9.52 -21.37 6.86
N ALA A 195 -8.72 -20.33 7.05
CA ALA A 195 -7.50 -20.38 7.87
C ALA A 195 -7.80 -20.59 9.35
N THR A 196 -8.85 -19.94 9.89
CA THR A 196 -9.28 -20.16 11.28
C THR A 196 -9.78 -21.59 11.50
N ALA A 197 -10.51 -22.15 10.53
CA ALA A 197 -10.94 -23.55 10.59
C ALA A 197 -9.74 -24.51 10.60
N MET A 198 -8.74 -24.26 9.74
CA MET A 198 -7.52 -25.07 9.69
C MET A 198 -6.72 -24.97 11.00
N LEU A 199 -6.55 -23.78 11.57
CA LEU A 199 -5.84 -23.62 12.84
C LEU A 199 -6.52 -24.37 13.99
N LYS A 200 -7.85 -24.38 14.03
CA LYS A 200 -8.60 -25.16 15.02
C LYS A 200 -8.38 -26.66 14.89
N LEU A 201 -8.28 -27.18 13.66
CA LEU A 201 -7.92 -28.58 13.39
C LEU A 201 -6.50 -28.90 13.85
N LEU A 202 -5.58 -27.96 13.71
CA LEU A 202 -4.19 -28.08 14.17
C LEU A 202 -4.05 -27.85 15.69
N GLY A 203 -5.14 -27.69 16.43
CA GLY A 203 -5.14 -27.57 17.89
C GLY A 203 -5.21 -26.16 18.45
N ALA A 204 -5.14 -25.10 17.64
CA ALA A 204 -5.23 -23.72 18.07
C ALA A 204 -6.68 -23.26 18.32
N LYS A 205 -7.36 -23.90 19.28
CA LYS A 205 -8.81 -23.73 19.54
C LYS A 205 -9.24 -22.32 19.93
N SER A 206 -8.34 -21.52 20.47
CA SER A 206 -8.63 -20.15 20.98
C SER A 206 -8.56 -19.07 19.90
N VAL A 207 -8.08 -19.38 18.69
CA VAL A 207 -7.97 -18.43 17.59
C VAL A 207 -9.36 -18.05 17.07
N LYS A 208 -9.61 -16.74 16.98
CA LYS A 208 -10.90 -16.18 16.52
C LYS A 208 -10.83 -15.63 15.11
N ARG A 209 -9.65 -15.12 14.69
CA ARG A 209 -9.46 -14.45 13.41
C ARG A 209 -8.07 -14.76 12.86
N VAL A 210 -8.00 -14.87 11.52
CA VAL A 210 -6.76 -14.85 10.74
C VAL A 210 -6.88 -13.76 9.68
N TYR A 211 -5.83 -12.99 9.48
CA TYR A 211 -5.80 -11.92 8.51
C TYR A 211 -4.48 -11.88 7.74
N PRO A 212 -4.51 -11.45 6.48
CA PRO A 212 -3.29 -11.22 5.72
C PRO A 212 -2.64 -9.89 6.12
N ASN A 213 -1.32 -9.85 6.12
CA ASN A 213 -0.51 -8.65 6.23
C ASN A 213 0.15 -8.35 4.89
N LEU A 214 0.26 -7.07 4.57
CA LEU A 214 1.00 -6.57 3.41
C LEU A 214 2.02 -5.52 3.81
N GLY A 215 3.22 -5.58 3.18
CA GLY A 215 4.25 -4.56 3.23
C GLY A 215 4.71 -4.24 1.80
N PRO A 216 4.15 -3.19 1.17
CA PRO A 216 4.57 -2.80 -0.18
C PRO A 216 5.86 -1.99 -0.14
N GLU A 217 6.74 -2.24 -1.11
CA GLU A 217 7.97 -1.48 -1.36
C GLU A 217 7.73 -0.64 -2.62
N GLN A 218 7.44 0.65 -2.46
CA GLN A 218 7.07 1.53 -3.56
C GLN A 218 8.29 2.16 -4.21
N GLU A 219 8.65 1.69 -5.40
CA GLU A 219 9.67 2.32 -6.23
C GLU A 219 9.08 3.45 -7.09
N TYR A 220 9.89 4.46 -7.38
CA TYR A 220 9.51 5.61 -8.21
C TYR A 220 10.74 6.34 -8.75
N PHE A 221 10.54 7.12 -9.82
CA PHE A 221 11.56 8.05 -10.35
C PHE A 221 11.21 9.48 -10.00
N LEU A 222 12.24 10.31 -9.79
CA LEU A 222 12.11 11.74 -9.64
C LEU A 222 12.82 12.47 -10.79
N ILE A 223 12.14 13.43 -11.40
CA ILE A 223 12.67 14.25 -12.48
C ILE A 223 12.46 15.71 -12.12
N ASP A 224 13.41 16.55 -12.49
CA ASP A 224 13.23 18.02 -12.40
C ASP A 224 12.02 18.44 -13.24
N MET A 225 11.13 19.26 -12.64
CA MET A 225 9.86 19.66 -13.24
C MET A 225 10.06 20.43 -14.56
N ASP A 226 11.12 21.23 -14.69
CA ASP A 226 11.37 21.99 -15.91
C ASP A 226 11.74 21.08 -17.10
N TYR A 227 12.47 19.99 -16.84
CA TYR A 227 12.76 18.99 -17.86
C TYR A 227 11.53 18.13 -18.17
N TYR A 228 10.77 17.74 -17.16
CA TYR A 228 9.53 17.00 -17.32
C TYR A 228 8.54 17.74 -18.22
N CYS A 229 8.27 19.03 -17.98
CA CYS A 229 7.34 19.84 -18.74
C CYS A 229 7.77 20.05 -20.22
N LYS A 230 9.04 19.87 -20.55
CA LYS A 230 9.55 19.96 -21.93
C LYS A 230 9.37 18.65 -22.73
N ARG A 231 9.01 17.56 -22.08
CA ARG A 231 8.87 16.24 -22.69
C ARG A 231 7.40 15.83 -22.71
N GLN A 232 6.74 16.04 -23.83
CA GLN A 232 5.32 15.67 -23.98
C GLN A 232 5.08 14.17 -23.80
N ASP A 233 6.01 13.32 -24.20
CA ASP A 233 5.91 11.87 -24.00
C ASP A 233 5.93 11.48 -22.51
N LEU A 234 6.72 12.16 -21.67
CA LEU A 234 6.66 11.99 -20.21
C LEU A 234 5.38 12.54 -19.60
N VAL A 235 4.94 13.73 -20.02
CA VAL A 235 3.73 14.37 -19.51
C VAL A 235 2.46 13.58 -19.83
N LEU A 236 2.34 13.10 -21.08
CA LEU A 236 1.14 12.41 -21.57
C LEU A 236 1.17 10.91 -21.31
N GLY A 237 2.34 10.29 -21.43
CA GLY A 237 2.49 8.83 -21.37
C GLY A 237 3.25 8.29 -20.16
N GLY A 238 3.81 9.16 -19.32
CA GLY A 238 4.62 8.75 -18.16
C GLY A 238 5.98 8.15 -18.52
N ARG A 239 6.34 8.07 -19.81
CA ARG A 239 7.59 7.47 -20.29
C ARG A 239 8.18 8.20 -21.49
N THR A 240 9.50 8.10 -21.65
CA THR A 240 10.16 8.56 -22.88
C THR A 240 9.93 7.56 -24.02
N VAL A 241 9.54 8.07 -25.21
CA VAL A 241 9.34 7.25 -26.41
C VAL A 241 10.58 7.30 -27.31
N ILE A 242 11.19 8.48 -27.39
CA ILE A 242 12.40 8.75 -28.18
C ILE A 242 13.43 9.52 -27.35
N GLY A 243 14.70 9.40 -27.69
CA GLY A 243 15.79 10.17 -27.08
C GLY A 243 17.07 9.34 -26.96
N ALA A 244 18.17 10.04 -26.69
CA ALA A 244 19.44 9.38 -26.37
C ALA A 244 19.39 8.70 -25.00
N PRO A 245 20.16 7.62 -24.78
CA PRO A 245 20.34 7.07 -23.45
C PRO A 245 21.01 8.10 -22.53
N PRO A 246 20.83 8.00 -21.21
CA PRO A 246 21.54 8.87 -20.27
C PRO A 246 23.05 8.68 -20.39
N PRO A 247 23.85 9.74 -20.16
CA PRO A 247 25.33 9.66 -20.25
C PRO A 247 25.91 8.76 -19.14
N LYS A 248 25.17 8.54 -18.06
CA LYS A 248 25.49 7.65 -16.95
C LYS A 248 24.44 6.55 -16.89
N GLY A 249 24.87 5.28 -16.86
CA GLY A 249 24.03 4.11 -16.71
C GLY A 249 23.99 3.62 -15.24
N GLN A 250 24.10 2.34 -15.07
CA GLN A 250 23.99 1.64 -13.77
C GLN A 250 25.28 0.90 -13.40
N GLU A 251 26.39 1.34 -13.95
CA GLU A 251 27.68 0.70 -13.76
C GLU A 251 28.06 0.67 -12.28
N LEU A 252 28.43 -0.52 -11.80
CA LEU A 252 28.78 -0.79 -10.40
C LEU A 252 27.68 -0.44 -9.40
N GLU A 253 26.44 -0.24 -9.84
CA GLU A 253 25.29 0.14 -9.00
C GLU A 253 25.57 1.37 -8.11
N ASP A 254 26.31 2.33 -8.64
CA ASP A 254 26.79 3.48 -7.88
C ASP A 254 25.70 4.42 -7.38
N GLN A 255 24.52 4.42 -8.02
CA GLN A 255 23.33 5.10 -7.52
C GLN A 255 22.80 4.41 -6.26
N TYR A 256 22.66 3.06 -6.30
CA TYR A 256 22.12 2.27 -5.20
C TYR A 256 22.97 2.39 -3.94
N PHE A 257 24.29 2.27 -4.07
CA PHE A 257 25.24 2.39 -2.96
C PHE A 257 25.67 3.83 -2.64
N GLY A 258 25.07 4.81 -3.33
CA GLY A 258 25.35 6.22 -3.14
C GLY A 258 24.59 6.86 -1.98
N SER A 259 25.04 8.04 -1.57
CA SER A 259 24.29 8.86 -0.61
C SER A 259 23.08 9.54 -1.24
N ILE A 260 22.02 9.71 -0.46
CA ILE A 260 20.85 10.49 -0.89
C ILE A 260 21.26 11.96 -0.95
N ARG A 261 21.04 12.60 -2.11
CA ARG A 261 21.36 14.01 -2.32
C ARG A 261 20.42 14.91 -1.51
N GLU A 262 20.89 16.06 -1.07
CA GLU A 262 20.18 17.00 -0.20
C GLU A 262 18.77 17.35 -0.70
N ARG A 263 18.61 17.73 -1.96
CA ARG A 263 17.29 18.01 -2.57
C ARG A 263 16.32 16.83 -2.45
N ILE A 264 16.80 15.63 -2.69
CA ILE A 264 16.01 14.41 -2.62
C ILE A 264 15.70 14.07 -1.17
N SER A 265 16.66 14.23 -0.26
CA SER A 265 16.46 14.04 1.17
C SER A 265 15.39 14.96 1.74
N SER A 266 15.38 16.23 1.31
CA SER A 266 14.36 17.21 1.71
C SER A 266 12.96 16.81 1.19
N TYR A 267 12.88 16.38 -0.07
CA TYR A 267 11.63 15.85 -0.63
C TYR A 267 11.12 14.62 0.14
N MET A 268 12.01 13.66 0.40
CA MET A 268 11.65 12.43 1.13
C MET A 268 11.20 12.74 2.56
N HIS A 269 11.82 13.74 3.21
CA HIS A 269 11.42 14.20 4.54
C HIS A 269 9.99 14.72 4.55
N ASP A 270 9.63 15.59 3.62
CA ASP A 270 8.28 16.16 3.52
C ASP A 270 7.24 15.07 3.15
N VAL A 271 7.61 14.10 2.31
CA VAL A 271 6.76 12.93 2.04
C VAL A 271 6.49 12.15 3.32
N GLU A 272 7.54 11.81 4.09
CA GLU A 272 7.40 11.08 5.35
C GLU A 272 6.55 11.84 6.37
N GLU A 273 6.71 13.17 6.48
CA GLU A 273 5.93 13.99 7.40
C GLU A 273 4.43 13.94 7.07
N GLU A 274 4.05 14.12 5.81
CA GLU A 274 2.66 14.00 5.36
C GLU A 274 2.09 12.60 5.60
N LEU A 275 2.89 11.55 5.35
CA LEU A 275 2.50 10.17 5.60
C LEU A 275 2.32 9.86 7.08
N PHE A 276 3.22 10.36 7.95
CA PHE A 276 3.09 10.17 9.39
C PHE A 276 1.85 10.85 9.96
N LYS A 277 1.47 12.02 9.46
CA LYS A 277 0.19 12.68 9.83
C LYS A 277 -1.02 11.82 9.48
N LEU A 278 -0.95 11.09 8.37
CA LEU A 278 -1.96 10.13 7.94
C LEU A 278 -1.86 8.77 8.65
N GLY A 279 -0.95 8.62 9.63
CA GLY A 279 -0.78 7.36 10.35
C GLY A 279 -0.10 6.25 9.53
N ILE A 280 0.52 6.58 8.39
CA ILE A 280 1.21 5.64 7.53
C ILE A 280 2.64 5.44 8.06
N PRO A 281 3.03 4.21 8.42
CA PRO A 281 4.31 3.95 9.07
C PRO A 281 5.47 3.86 8.07
N ALA A 282 5.77 4.94 7.35
CA ALA A 282 6.92 5.03 6.47
C ALA A 282 8.20 4.73 7.26
N LYS A 283 8.96 3.72 6.83
CA LYS A 283 10.08 3.19 7.64
C LYS A 283 11.42 3.32 6.95
N THR A 284 11.48 2.95 5.68
CA THR A 284 12.72 2.90 4.92
C THR A 284 12.59 3.74 3.67
N ARG A 285 13.63 4.48 3.36
CA ARG A 285 13.82 5.21 2.12
C ARG A 285 15.25 5.06 1.66
N HIS A 286 15.47 4.84 0.39
CA HIS A 286 16.82 4.72 -0.18
C HIS A 286 16.85 5.00 -1.69
N ASN A 287 18.07 5.06 -2.23
CA ASN A 287 18.30 5.09 -3.67
C ASN A 287 18.05 3.70 -4.26
N GLU A 288 17.43 3.66 -5.44
CA GLU A 288 17.31 2.47 -6.26
C GLU A 288 18.41 2.39 -7.35
N VAL A 289 18.42 1.28 -8.11
CA VAL A 289 19.51 0.94 -9.04
C VAL A 289 19.65 1.95 -10.17
N ALA A 290 18.53 2.43 -10.75
CA ALA A 290 18.59 3.35 -11.86
C ALA A 290 18.87 4.79 -11.41
N PRO A 291 19.57 5.61 -12.21
CA PRO A 291 19.74 7.02 -11.93
C PRO A 291 18.40 7.72 -11.69
N SER A 292 18.30 8.47 -10.58
CA SER A 292 17.08 9.17 -10.14
C SER A 292 15.90 8.26 -9.77
N GLN A 293 16.17 7.01 -9.45
CA GLN A 293 15.20 6.06 -8.92
C GLN A 293 15.36 5.93 -7.41
N TYR A 294 14.22 5.80 -6.71
CA TYR A 294 14.14 5.76 -5.26
C TYR A 294 13.03 4.82 -4.82
N GLU A 295 13.09 4.41 -3.55
CA GLU A 295 12.08 3.59 -2.93
C GLU A 295 11.64 4.17 -1.58
N ILE A 296 10.37 3.93 -1.23
CA ILE A 296 9.84 4.08 0.11
C ILE A 296 9.11 2.79 0.52
N ALA A 297 9.48 2.26 1.68
CA ALA A 297 8.88 1.05 2.23
C ALA A 297 8.29 1.33 3.62
N PRO A 298 6.95 1.24 3.80
CA PRO A 298 6.31 1.29 5.10
C PRO A 298 6.52 -0.03 5.87
N VAL A 299 6.30 0.00 7.18
CA VAL A 299 6.11 -1.22 7.95
C VAL A 299 4.86 -1.94 7.44
N TYR A 300 4.89 -3.26 7.43
CA TYR A 300 3.72 -4.05 7.04
C TYR A 300 2.54 -3.85 8.00
N GLU A 301 1.34 -3.90 7.45
CA GLU A 301 0.09 -3.72 8.17
C GLU A 301 -0.93 -4.77 7.73
N GLU A 302 -2.07 -4.84 8.40
CA GLU A 302 -3.21 -5.62 7.91
C GLU A 302 -3.55 -5.19 6.47
N ALA A 303 -3.78 -6.17 5.60
CA ALA A 303 -3.84 -5.96 4.15
C ALA A 303 -4.84 -4.86 3.73
N ASN A 304 -6.00 -4.76 4.39
CA ASN A 304 -6.98 -3.72 4.07
C ASN A 304 -6.44 -2.31 4.32
N ILE A 305 -5.72 -2.09 5.42
CA ILE A 305 -5.10 -0.80 5.75
C ILE A 305 -3.92 -0.53 4.82
N ALA A 306 -3.06 -1.53 4.60
CA ALA A 306 -1.90 -1.41 3.72
C ALA A 306 -2.27 -1.03 2.28
N VAL A 307 -3.40 -1.53 1.79
CA VAL A 307 -3.93 -1.21 0.46
C VAL A 307 -4.35 0.26 0.37
N ASP A 308 -5.08 0.78 1.35
CA ASP A 308 -5.46 2.19 1.41
C ASP A 308 -4.23 3.09 1.56
N HIS A 309 -3.32 2.74 2.47
CA HIS A 309 -2.08 3.47 2.70
C HIS A 309 -1.19 3.53 1.45
N ASN A 310 -1.11 2.45 0.67
CA ASN A 310 -0.33 2.48 -0.58
C ASN A 310 -0.91 3.46 -1.62
N GLN A 311 -2.24 3.59 -1.72
CA GLN A 311 -2.84 4.60 -2.59
C GLN A 311 -2.48 6.03 -2.12
N LEU A 312 -2.53 6.27 -0.82
CA LEU A 312 -2.15 7.56 -0.22
C LEU A 312 -0.65 7.84 -0.40
N ILE A 313 0.23 6.83 -0.29
CA ILE A 313 1.66 6.97 -0.60
C ILE A 313 1.85 7.44 -2.05
N MET A 314 1.19 6.78 -3.01
CA MET A 314 1.30 7.13 -4.43
C MET A 314 0.81 8.57 -4.72
N GLU A 315 -0.25 9.01 -4.07
CA GLU A 315 -0.74 10.40 -4.19
C GLU A 315 0.23 11.40 -3.53
N THR A 316 0.71 11.10 -2.32
CA THR A 316 1.63 11.97 -1.57
C THR A 316 2.95 12.15 -2.30
N LEU A 317 3.53 11.08 -2.85
CA LEU A 317 4.74 11.16 -3.67
C LEU A 317 4.60 12.17 -4.82
N ARG A 318 3.46 12.16 -5.53
CA ARG A 318 3.19 13.08 -6.63
C ARG A 318 2.90 14.51 -6.16
N HIS A 319 2.16 14.64 -5.06
CA HIS A 319 1.77 15.95 -4.53
C HIS A 319 2.98 16.70 -3.98
N VAL A 320 3.78 16.05 -3.13
CA VAL A 320 4.98 16.66 -2.52
C VAL A 320 6.05 16.93 -3.57
N ALA A 321 6.21 16.09 -4.61
CA ALA A 321 7.17 16.34 -5.67
C ALA A 321 6.99 17.73 -6.31
N LYS A 322 5.75 18.16 -6.52
CA LYS A 322 5.44 19.49 -7.09
C LYS A 322 5.94 20.63 -6.18
N LYS A 323 5.83 20.48 -4.85
CA LYS A 323 6.34 21.47 -3.88
C LYS A 323 7.86 21.64 -4.00
N HIS A 324 8.58 20.56 -4.37
CA HIS A 324 10.03 20.54 -4.56
C HIS A 324 10.48 20.77 -6.01
N HIS A 325 9.60 21.25 -6.88
CA HIS A 325 9.86 21.39 -8.32
C HIS A 325 10.36 20.10 -8.98
N LEU A 326 9.81 18.97 -8.53
CA LEU A 326 10.05 17.64 -9.05
C LEU A 326 8.76 17.04 -9.62
N ALA A 327 8.90 16.07 -10.53
CA ALA A 327 7.84 15.18 -10.99
C ALA A 327 8.16 13.77 -10.53
N ALA A 328 7.26 13.14 -9.77
CA ALA A 328 7.37 11.74 -9.41
C ALA A 328 6.68 10.86 -10.46
N LEU A 329 7.44 9.93 -11.04
CA LEU A 329 6.95 8.99 -12.04
C LEU A 329 6.74 7.62 -11.40
N LEU A 330 5.52 7.12 -11.47
CA LEU A 330 5.13 5.78 -11.04
C LEU A 330 4.97 4.81 -12.23
N HIS A 331 5.34 5.23 -13.44
CA HIS A 331 5.35 4.35 -14.59
C HIS A 331 6.41 3.26 -14.43
N GLU A 332 6.10 2.02 -14.77
CA GLU A 332 6.96 0.85 -14.54
C GLU A 332 8.27 0.89 -15.35
N LYS A 333 8.25 1.56 -16.51
CA LYS A 333 9.42 1.69 -17.39
C LYS A 333 9.48 3.07 -18.02
N PRO A 334 9.78 4.13 -17.23
CA PRO A 334 9.77 5.50 -17.74
C PRO A 334 10.93 5.77 -18.72
N PHE A 335 12.03 5.02 -18.59
CA PHE A 335 13.22 5.17 -19.42
C PHE A 335 13.67 3.82 -19.96
N ALA A 336 14.06 3.79 -21.24
CA ALA A 336 14.63 2.60 -21.88
C ALA A 336 16.07 2.34 -21.36
N ARG A 337 16.48 1.05 -21.37
CA ARG A 337 17.85 0.59 -21.10
C ARG A 337 18.37 0.79 -19.65
N ILE A 338 17.54 1.21 -18.74
CA ILE A 338 17.85 1.23 -17.30
C ILE A 338 16.77 0.46 -16.55
N ASN A 339 16.94 0.23 -15.25
CA ASN A 339 15.98 -0.48 -14.43
C ASN A 339 14.57 0.16 -14.49
N GLY A 340 13.55 -0.64 -14.27
CA GLY A 340 12.17 -0.19 -14.14
C GLY A 340 11.76 -0.11 -12.68
N SER A 341 10.58 0.47 -12.41
CA SER A 341 10.00 0.55 -11.07
C SER A 341 8.91 -0.48 -10.85
N GLY A 342 9.06 -1.25 -9.80
CA GLY A 342 8.08 -2.19 -9.30
C GLY A 342 7.46 -1.74 -7.99
N LYS A 343 6.75 -2.69 -7.43
CA LYS A 343 6.21 -2.62 -6.10
C LYS A 343 6.28 -4.04 -5.53
N HIS A 344 7.33 -4.34 -4.78
CA HIS A 344 7.40 -5.64 -4.13
C HIS A 344 6.36 -5.69 -3.02
N VAL A 345 5.53 -6.73 -3.01
CA VAL A 345 4.50 -6.92 -2.00
C VAL A 345 4.89 -8.06 -1.08
N ASN A 346 5.37 -7.71 0.10
CA ASN A 346 5.62 -8.66 1.17
C ASN A 346 4.28 -9.09 1.77
N TRP A 347 4.00 -10.38 1.76
CA TRP A 347 2.73 -10.94 2.19
C TRP A 347 2.92 -12.05 3.22
N SER A 348 2.16 -12.00 4.30
CA SER A 348 2.11 -13.05 5.31
C SER A 348 0.71 -13.18 5.92
N LEU A 349 0.53 -14.15 6.81
CA LEU A 349 -0.71 -14.39 7.55
C LEU A 349 -0.45 -14.27 9.04
N ALA A 350 -1.35 -13.62 9.77
CA ALA A 350 -1.29 -13.57 11.23
C ALA A 350 -2.63 -13.98 11.86
N ASP A 351 -2.55 -14.54 13.08
CA ASP A 351 -3.72 -14.76 13.92
C ASP A 351 -4.09 -13.51 14.74
N ASP A 352 -5.21 -13.57 15.46
CA ASP A 352 -5.70 -12.49 16.33
C ASP A 352 -4.80 -12.18 17.56
N LYS A 353 -3.71 -12.91 17.73
CA LYS A 353 -2.67 -12.66 18.73
C LYS A 353 -1.40 -12.07 18.12
N GLY A 354 -1.36 -11.88 16.81
CA GLY A 354 -0.21 -11.38 16.08
C GLY A 354 0.85 -12.44 15.75
N ASN A 355 0.56 -13.74 15.93
CA ASN A 355 1.48 -14.80 15.54
C ASN A 355 1.50 -14.95 14.02
N ASN A 356 2.68 -14.88 13.41
CA ASN A 356 2.86 -15.08 11.98
C ASN A 356 2.78 -16.59 11.65
N LEU A 357 1.83 -16.99 10.82
CA LEU A 357 1.59 -18.38 10.44
C LEU A 357 2.61 -18.92 9.42
N LEU A 358 3.36 -18.02 8.80
CA LEU A 358 4.47 -18.35 7.89
C LEU A 358 5.85 -18.25 8.56
N ASN A 359 5.89 -18.19 9.89
CA ASN A 359 7.15 -18.24 10.62
C ASN A 359 7.59 -19.72 10.76
N PRO A 360 8.72 -20.10 10.12
CA PRO A 360 9.21 -21.48 10.16
C PRO A 360 9.67 -21.91 11.56
N GLY A 361 10.05 -20.95 12.42
CA GLY A 361 10.71 -21.24 13.69
C GLY A 361 12.15 -21.72 13.49
N THR A 362 12.70 -22.34 14.52
CA THR A 362 14.09 -22.88 14.50
C THR A 362 14.18 -24.26 13.83
N THR A 363 13.09 -25.03 13.85
CA THR A 363 12.97 -26.37 13.25
C THR A 363 11.76 -26.39 12.30
N PRO A 364 11.92 -25.90 11.06
CA PRO A 364 10.82 -25.82 10.07
C PRO A 364 10.19 -27.19 9.78
N GLU A 365 11.00 -28.26 9.79
CA GLU A 365 10.63 -29.66 9.54
C GLU A 365 9.62 -30.20 10.55
N ASP A 366 9.64 -29.73 11.80
CA ASP A 366 8.73 -30.14 12.87
C ASP A 366 7.51 -29.22 12.99
N ASN A 367 7.53 -28.05 12.32
CA ASN A 367 6.46 -27.07 12.42
C ASN A 367 5.32 -27.35 11.44
N ILE A 368 4.46 -28.30 11.80
CA ILE A 368 3.33 -28.73 10.96
C ILE A 368 2.42 -27.56 10.57
N GLN A 369 2.16 -26.60 11.49
CA GLN A 369 1.37 -25.43 11.17
C GLN A 369 1.98 -24.63 10.04
N PHE A 370 3.27 -24.30 10.16
CA PHE A 370 4.00 -23.58 9.12
C PHE A 370 3.97 -24.34 7.79
N LEU A 371 4.30 -25.61 7.79
CA LEU A 371 4.32 -26.43 6.57
C LEU A 371 2.96 -26.50 5.87
N VAL A 372 1.85 -26.60 6.61
CA VAL A 372 0.50 -26.58 6.05
C VAL A 372 0.20 -25.27 5.36
N PHE A 373 0.50 -24.12 5.99
CA PHE A 373 0.25 -22.80 5.39
C PHE A 373 1.21 -22.50 4.23
N LEU A 374 2.45 -22.96 4.31
CA LEU A 374 3.42 -22.87 3.22
C LEU A 374 2.91 -23.63 1.98
N ILE A 375 2.58 -24.90 2.13
CA ILE A 375 2.11 -25.76 1.03
C ILE A 375 0.78 -25.23 0.46
N ALA A 376 -0.14 -24.79 1.32
CA ALA A 376 -1.39 -24.19 0.88
C ALA A 376 -1.16 -22.96 -0.01
N THR A 377 -0.18 -22.11 0.35
CA THR A 377 0.19 -20.92 -0.44
C THR A 377 0.80 -21.32 -1.77
N VAL A 378 1.79 -22.22 -1.78
CA VAL A 378 2.43 -22.73 -3.01
C VAL A 378 1.39 -23.33 -3.96
N ARG A 379 0.48 -24.16 -3.42
CA ARG A 379 -0.61 -24.76 -4.18
C ARG A 379 -1.58 -23.70 -4.74
N ALA A 380 -1.89 -22.65 -3.97
CA ALA A 380 -2.75 -21.56 -4.44
C ALA A 380 -2.10 -20.79 -5.59
N VAL A 381 -0.82 -20.45 -5.49
CA VAL A 381 -0.06 -19.81 -6.58
C VAL A 381 -0.04 -20.69 -7.83
N TYR A 382 0.24 -21.98 -7.69
CA TYR A 382 0.22 -22.91 -8.82
C TYR A 382 -1.16 -22.99 -9.48
N LYS A 383 -2.21 -23.16 -8.67
CA LYS A 383 -3.58 -23.34 -9.17
C LYS A 383 -4.18 -22.10 -9.83
N HIS A 384 -3.76 -20.91 -9.38
CA HIS A 384 -4.30 -19.62 -9.79
C HIS A 384 -3.24 -18.71 -10.42
N ALA A 385 -2.21 -19.32 -11.02
CA ALA A 385 -1.12 -18.61 -11.69
C ALA A 385 -1.60 -17.68 -12.81
N ASP A 386 -2.63 -18.07 -13.53
CA ASP A 386 -3.29 -17.29 -14.58
C ASP A 386 -3.94 -16.01 -14.03
N ILE A 387 -4.64 -16.09 -12.90
CA ILE A 387 -5.25 -14.94 -12.24
C ILE A 387 -4.17 -14.00 -11.71
N LEU A 388 -3.11 -14.54 -11.07
CA LEU A 388 -1.97 -13.74 -10.61
C LEU A 388 -1.28 -13.04 -11.79
N ARG A 389 -1.09 -13.74 -12.92
CA ARG A 389 -0.53 -13.13 -14.13
C ARG A 389 -1.44 -12.03 -14.68
N ALA A 390 -2.75 -12.25 -14.71
CA ALA A 390 -3.71 -11.25 -15.15
C ALA A 390 -3.70 -10.01 -14.26
N SER A 391 -3.54 -10.16 -12.95
CA SER A 391 -3.54 -9.04 -11.98
C SER A 391 -2.39 -8.06 -12.19
N ILE A 392 -1.25 -8.53 -12.72
CA ILE A 392 -0.06 -7.71 -12.99
C ILE A 392 0.08 -7.33 -14.47
N ALA A 393 -0.83 -7.78 -15.33
CA ALA A 393 -0.78 -7.52 -16.75
C ALA A 393 -1.14 -6.07 -17.06
N SER A 394 -0.16 -5.30 -17.52
CA SER A 394 -0.34 -3.98 -18.11
C SER A 394 0.76 -3.74 -19.13
N TYR A 395 0.47 -2.89 -20.11
CA TYR A 395 1.49 -2.53 -21.11
C TYR A 395 2.78 -2.02 -20.47
N ALA A 396 2.66 -1.16 -19.45
CA ALA A 396 3.80 -0.57 -18.77
C ALA A 396 4.60 -1.62 -17.97
N ASN A 397 3.94 -2.54 -17.28
CA ASN A 397 4.60 -3.58 -16.51
C ASN A 397 5.23 -4.66 -17.39
N ASP A 398 4.62 -4.99 -18.54
CA ASP A 398 5.20 -5.91 -19.51
C ASP A 398 6.49 -5.38 -20.16
N LEU A 399 6.68 -4.06 -20.19
CA LEU A 399 7.97 -3.44 -20.57
C LEU A 399 9.06 -3.59 -19.48
N ARG A 400 8.68 -3.79 -18.24
CA ARG A 400 9.58 -3.96 -17.09
C ARG A 400 9.92 -5.42 -16.85
N LEU A 401 8.94 -6.33 -16.88
CA LEU A 401 9.10 -7.74 -16.51
C LEU A 401 10.16 -8.43 -17.39
N GLY A 402 11.03 -9.21 -16.75
CA GLY A 402 12.15 -9.90 -17.39
C GLY A 402 13.35 -9.00 -17.71
N MET A 403 13.36 -7.75 -17.25
CA MET A 403 14.47 -6.80 -17.48
C MET A 403 14.99 -6.24 -16.15
N GLY A 404 16.30 -6.11 -16.02
CA GLY A 404 16.94 -5.60 -14.82
C GLY A 404 16.66 -6.50 -13.62
N GLU A 405 16.16 -5.93 -12.54
CA GLU A 405 15.80 -6.66 -11.32
C GLU A 405 14.40 -7.29 -11.36
N ALA A 406 13.58 -6.96 -12.37
CA ALA A 406 12.23 -7.47 -12.45
C ALA A 406 12.21 -8.97 -12.81
N PRO A 407 11.38 -9.78 -12.15
CA PRO A 407 11.24 -11.19 -12.47
C PRO A 407 10.57 -11.37 -13.84
N PRO A 408 10.68 -12.56 -14.45
CA PRO A 408 9.93 -12.89 -15.67
C PRO A 408 8.42 -12.93 -15.38
N ALA A 409 7.62 -12.82 -16.45
CA ALA A 409 6.15 -12.83 -16.34
C ALA A 409 5.55 -14.22 -16.03
N ILE A 410 6.38 -15.26 -15.90
CA ILE A 410 5.96 -16.63 -15.62
C ILE A 410 5.81 -16.80 -14.11
N MET A 411 4.61 -17.16 -13.65
CA MET A 411 4.36 -17.38 -12.22
C MET A 411 5.07 -18.66 -11.74
N SER A 412 6.09 -18.48 -10.94
CA SER A 412 6.84 -19.53 -10.26
C SER A 412 7.05 -19.17 -8.80
N VAL A 413 7.26 -20.16 -7.95
CA VAL A 413 7.52 -20.00 -6.53
C VAL A 413 8.94 -20.43 -6.24
N PHE A 414 9.65 -19.63 -5.45
CA PHE A 414 10.97 -19.97 -4.93
C PHE A 414 10.94 -20.08 -3.40
N LEU A 415 11.45 -21.20 -2.87
CA LEU A 415 11.44 -21.48 -1.44
C LEU A 415 12.86 -21.48 -0.81
N GLY A 416 13.89 -21.49 -1.64
CA GLY A 416 15.28 -21.76 -1.22
C GLY A 416 15.57 -23.25 -1.07
N GLU A 417 16.85 -23.59 -1.03
CA GLU A 417 17.32 -24.98 -1.02
C GLU A 417 16.81 -25.76 0.20
N LYS A 418 16.90 -25.18 1.40
CA LYS A 418 16.52 -25.86 2.64
C LYS A 418 15.04 -26.27 2.69
N LEU A 419 14.13 -25.34 2.38
CA LEU A 419 12.70 -25.65 2.40
C LEU A 419 12.31 -26.59 1.27
N THR A 420 12.93 -26.47 0.11
CA THR A 420 12.73 -27.41 -1.01
C THR A 420 13.15 -28.82 -0.59
N GLN A 421 14.31 -29.00 0.03
CA GLN A 421 14.77 -30.28 0.52
C GLN A 421 13.81 -30.89 1.58
N ILE A 422 13.35 -30.07 2.54
CA ILE A 422 12.38 -30.52 3.55
C ILE A 422 11.10 -31.06 2.88
N LEU A 423 10.56 -30.35 1.89
CA LEU A 423 9.34 -30.78 1.19
C LEU A 423 9.58 -32.04 0.37
N GLU A 424 10.74 -32.19 -0.30
CA GLU A 424 11.11 -33.40 -1.01
C GLU A 424 11.28 -34.61 -0.08
N ASP A 425 11.86 -34.40 1.10
CA ASP A 425 12.02 -35.46 2.09
C ASP A 425 10.66 -35.92 2.64
N ILE A 426 9.76 -34.97 2.91
CA ILE A 426 8.38 -35.29 3.30
C ILE A 426 7.67 -36.10 2.20
N GLU A 427 7.80 -35.72 0.93
CA GLU A 427 7.22 -36.44 -0.21
C GLU A 427 7.74 -37.87 -0.32
N LYS A 428 9.02 -38.09 -0.06
CA LYS A 428 9.67 -39.40 -0.04
C LYS A 428 9.39 -40.22 1.22
N GLY A 429 8.69 -39.64 2.22
CA GLY A 429 8.41 -40.27 3.51
C GLY A 429 9.63 -40.33 4.45
N ASN A 430 10.65 -39.53 4.19
CA ASN A 430 11.81 -39.40 5.04
C ASN A 430 11.55 -38.42 6.18
N ILE A 431 12.11 -38.69 7.37
CA ILE A 431 12.14 -37.72 8.46
C ILE A 431 13.31 -36.77 8.18
N ALA A 432 13.01 -35.49 7.94
CA ALA A 432 14.05 -34.49 7.72
C ALA A 432 14.97 -34.38 8.95
N GLY A 433 16.28 -34.45 8.73
CA GLY A 433 17.27 -34.27 9.79
C GLY A 433 17.47 -32.77 10.06
N ALA A 434 17.63 -32.41 11.33
CA ALA A 434 17.93 -31.03 11.73
C ALA A 434 19.23 -30.52 11.07
N THR A 435 19.15 -29.43 10.32
CA THR A 435 20.35 -28.76 9.76
C THR A 435 20.70 -27.55 10.62
N ASN A 436 21.93 -27.48 11.08
CA ASN A 436 22.44 -26.34 11.85
C ASN A 436 22.51 -25.08 10.97
N ALA A 437 22.26 -23.91 11.59
CA ALA A 437 22.46 -22.62 10.93
C ALA A 437 23.97 -22.46 10.62
N GLU A 438 24.27 -22.10 9.37
CA GLU A 438 25.65 -21.76 8.98
C GLU A 438 26.01 -20.38 9.53
N ILE A 439 27.18 -20.25 10.14
CA ILE A 439 27.71 -18.98 10.62
C ILE A 439 28.77 -18.51 9.64
N ILE A 440 28.65 -17.27 9.19
CA ILE A 440 29.64 -16.60 8.36
C ILE A 440 30.69 -16.01 9.30
N ASP A 441 31.93 -16.55 9.25
CA ASP A 441 33.07 -15.95 9.90
C ASP A 441 33.69 -14.88 8.99
N LEU A 442 33.63 -13.64 9.43
CA LEU A 442 34.21 -12.51 8.69
C LEU A 442 35.73 -12.39 8.85
N GLY A 443 36.36 -13.26 9.66
CA GLY A 443 37.81 -13.22 9.93
C GLY A 443 38.28 -11.97 10.70
N ILE A 444 37.34 -11.22 11.30
CA ILE A 444 37.61 -9.99 12.06
C ILE A 444 37.02 -10.14 13.46
N SER A 445 37.85 -10.31 14.45
CA SER A 445 37.47 -10.61 15.83
C SER A 445 36.63 -9.53 16.54
N SER A 446 36.62 -8.32 16.04
CA SER A 446 35.83 -7.19 16.58
C SER A 446 34.42 -7.07 15.97
N LEU A 447 34.10 -7.85 14.96
CA LEU A 447 32.78 -7.86 14.33
C LEU A 447 31.96 -9.04 14.86
N PRO A 448 30.63 -8.86 15.00
CA PRO A 448 29.74 -9.95 15.41
C PRO A 448 29.69 -11.04 14.34
N HIS A 449 29.56 -12.27 14.76
CA HIS A 449 29.26 -13.37 13.84
C HIS A 449 27.91 -13.14 13.17
N VAL A 450 27.83 -13.33 11.84
CA VAL A 450 26.61 -13.21 11.05
C VAL A 450 26.07 -14.61 10.78
N SER A 451 24.89 -14.92 11.29
CA SER A 451 24.20 -16.14 10.89
C SER A 451 23.70 -16.01 9.46
N LYS A 452 24.05 -16.97 8.62
CA LYS A 452 23.55 -17.04 7.25
C LYS A 452 22.03 -17.26 7.27
N ASP A 453 21.30 -16.42 6.56
CA ASP A 453 19.87 -16.62 6.35
C ASP A 453 19.66 -17.90 5.53
N ASN A 454 18.75 -18.75 5.98
CA ASN A 454 18.42 -20.00 5.30
C ASN A 454 17.59 -19.81 4.02
N THR A 455 17.25 -18.56 3.71
CA THR A 455 16.45 -18.20 2.52
C THR A 455 17.30 -17.38 1.56
N ASP A 456 17.55 -17.93 0.39
CA ASP A 456 18.19 -17.20 -0.71
C ASP A 456 17.14 -16.28 -1.34
N ARG A 457 17.45 -14.98 -1.44
CA ARG A 457 16.62 -14.01 -2.16
C ARG A 457 16.86 -14.10 -3.67
N ASN A 458 16.53 -15.24 -4.28
CA ASN A 458 16.65 -15.39 -5.71
C ASN A 458 15.66 -14.47 -6.44
N ARG A 459 16.18 -13.49 -7.20
CA ARG A 459 15.40 -12.48 -7.92
C ARG A 459 14.75 -13.01 -9.21
N THR A 460 14.98 -14.25 -9.58
CA THR A 460 14.45 -14.82 -10.83
C THR A 460 13.00 -15.31 -10.72
N SER A 461 12.49 -15.50 -9.50
CA SER A 461 11.12 -15.92 -9.27
C SER A 461 10.20 -14.75 -8.89
N PRO A 462 9.04 -14.59 -9.50
CA PRO A 462 8.10 -13.53 -9.16
C PRO A 462 7.46 -13.69 -7.78
N PHE A 463 7.47 -14.91 -7.20
CA PHE A 463 6.90 -15.19 -5.90
C PHE A 463 7.91 -16.00 -5.07
N ALA A 464 8.59 -15.34 -4.13
CA ALA A 464 9.68 -15.92 -3.36
C ALA A 464 9.37 -15.91 -1.87
N PHE A 465 9.73 -17.01 -1.16
CA PHE A 465 9.67 -17.07 0.29
C PHE A 465 10.95 -16.43 0.87
N THR A 466 10.79 -15.43 1.75
CA THR A 466 11.90 -14.64 2.32
C THR A 466 11.85 -14.65 3.85
N GLY A 467 12.21 -15.77 4.44
CA GLY A 467 12.36 -15.96 5.88
C GLY A 467 11.05 -16.30 6.60
N ASN A 468 10.05 -15.45 6.59
CA ASN A 468 8.77 -15.64 7.28
C ASN A 468 7.58 -15.03 6.53
N LYS A 469 7.74 -14.77 5.25
CA LYS A 469 6.77 -14.16 4.36
C LYS A 469 7.05 -14.53 2.92
N PHE A 470 6.07 -14.36 2.05
CA PHE A 470 6.28 -14.34 0.61
C PHE A 470 6.44 -12.91 0.11
N GLU A 471 7.24 -12.75 -0.92
CA GLU A 471 7.45 -11.49 -1.62
C GLU A 471 7.00 -11.66 -3.07
N PHE A 472 5.95 -10.93 -3.46
CA PHE A 472 5.47 -10.90 -4.84
C PHE A 472 6.09 -9.71 -5.56
N ARG A 473 7.07 -9.97 -6.43
CA ARG A 473 7.95 -8.99 -7.07
C ARG A 473 7.47 -8.49 -8.41
N ALA A 474 6.44 -9.10 -8.96
CA ALA A 474 5.98 -8.83 -10.33
C ALA A 474 4.98 -7.65 -10.43
N VAL A 475 4.57 -7.06 -9.33
CA VAL A 475 3.63 -5.93 -9.30
C VAL A 475 4.32 -4.66 -9.81
N GLY A 476 3.66 -3.94 -10.71
CA GLY A 476 4.16 -2.68 -11.24
C GLY A 476 3.99 -1.50 -10.30
N SER A 477 4.88 -0.51 -10.38
CA SER A 477 4.89 0.66 -9.50
C SER A 477 3.57 1.44 -9.51
N SER A 478 2.89 1.55 -10.66
CA SER A 478 1.61 2.26 -10.77
C SER A 478 0.40 1.44 -10.36
N GLN A 479 0.56 0.12 -10.15
CA GLN A 479 -0.56 -0.78 -9.89
C GLN A 479 -1.11 -0.65 -8.47
N ASN A 480 -2.40 -0.94 -8.33
CA ASN A 480 -3.05 -1.12 -7.03
C ASN A 480 -2.72 -2.52 -6.48
N ILE A 481 -2.65 -2.65 -5.15
CA ILE A 481 -2.33 -3.90 -4.45
C ILE A 481 -3.54 -4.56 -3.75
N ALA A 482 -4.77 -4.06 -4.03
CA ALA A 482 -6.02 -4.65 -3.53
C ALA A 482 -6.33 -6.01 -4.13
#